data_d081054a7cfd540f1cba6f4a863df33b
#
_entry.id   d081054a7cfd540f1cba6f4a863df33b
#
_cell.length_a   1.000
_cell.length_b   1.000
_cell.length_c   1.000
_cell.angle_alpha   90.00
_cell.angle_beta   90.00
_cell.angle_gamma   90.00
#
_symmetry.space_group_name_H-M   'P 1'
#
loop_
_entity.id
_entity.type
_entity.pdbx_description
1 polymer ?
#
loop_
_entity_poly.entity_id
_entity_poly.type
_entity_poly.pdbx_seq_one_letter_code
_entity_poly.pdbx_strand_id
1 'polypeptide(L)'
;NPMPNWLGVRFTNATETLIWAVKDKNCKKYTFNKEYAKKFGIGKIGANVWVLPICGGEERLKDEKGEKVHSTQKPIELLKRVILTSTKEGDLVLDPVAGVGTTGYAAKALNRHFVMIEINPKYVEWIKKLFEKVCPIKVEPIVSNKKIHQYFNLNLLEAMND
;
A
#
# COMPACT_ATOMS: atom_id res chain seq x y z
N ASN A 1 -4.59 -17.91 -0.25
CA ASN A 1 -4.62 -18.81 -1.40
C ASN A 1 -3.19 -19.15 -1.80
N PRO A 2 -2.64 -20.25 -1.29
CA PRO A 2 -1.26 -20.62 -1.57
C PRO A 2 -1.08 -20.97 -3.06
N MET A 3 0.13 -20.75 -3.55
CA MET A 3 0.51 -21.22 -4.89
C MET A 3 0.36 -22.73 -4.96
N PRO A 4 -0.26 -23.28 -6.01
CA PRO A 4 -0.40 -24.72 -6.15
C PRO A 4 0.97 -25.40 -6.13
N ASN A 5 1.09 -26.46 -5.36
CA ASN A 5 2.24 -27.38 -5.42
C ASN A 5 1.86 -28.58 -6.28
N TRP A 6 2.08 -28.46 -7.57
CA TRP A 6 1.70 -29.46 -8.57
C TRP A 6 2.34 -30.83 -8.33
N LEU A 7 3.51 -30.87 -7.72
CA LEU A 7 4.20 -32.13 -7.46
C LEU A 7 3.83 -32.76 -6.12
N GLY A 8 3.13 -32.03 -5.24
CA GLY A 8 2.68 -32.55 -3.94
C GLY A 8 3.79 -32.99 -2.98
N VAL A 9 5.05 -32.61 -3.25
CA VAL A 9 6.23 -33.10 -2.52
C VAL A 9 6.61 -32.29 -1.30
N ARG A 10 5.89 -31.20 -1.02
CA ARG A 10 6.13 -30.30 0.13
C ARG A 10 4.87 -29.53 0.50
N PHE A 11 4.87 -28.93 1.70
CA PHE A 11 3.83 -27.97 2.07
C PHE A 11 3.86 -26.75 1.15
N THR A 12 2.69 -26.26 0.81
CA THR A 12 2.54 -25.03 0.03
C THR A 12 2.74 -23.82 0.92
N ASN A 13 3.62 -22.88 0.52
CA ASN A 13 3.79 -21.64 1.26
C ASN A 13 2.52 -20.79 1.15
N ALA A 14 1.89 -20.51 2.29
CA ALA A 14 0.66 -19.74 2.41
C ALA A 14 0.84 -18.46 3.22
N THR A 15 2.07 -18.08 3.55
CA THR A 15 2.39 -16.95 4.42
C THR A 15 3.29 -15.94 3.74
N GLU A 16 3.12 -14.67 4.07
CA GLU A 16 4.06 -13.58 3.79
C GLU A 16 4.44 -12.91 5.10
N THR A 17 5.68 -12.47 5.23
CA THR A 17 6.18 -11.80 6.43
C THR A 17 6.14 -10.29 6.23
N LEU A 18 5.53 -9.59 7.18
CA LEU A 18 5.62 -8.14 7.32
C LEU A 18 6.63 -7.81 8.41
N ILE A 19 7.57 -6.92 8.10
CA ILE A 19 8.53 -6.41 9.06
C ILE A 19 8.04 -5.06 9.56
N TRP A 20 7.84 -4.96 10.88
CA TRP A 20 7.58 -3.69 11.55
C TRP A 20 8.86 -3.21 12.22
N ALA A 21 9.28 -1.99 11.89
CA ALA A 21 10.52 -1.42 12.39
C ALA A 21 10.34 0.06 12.74
N VAL A 22 11.20 0.58 13.60
CA VAL A 22 11.33 2.01 13.90
C VAL A 22 12.74 2.47 13.52
N LYS A 23 12.86 3.74 13.12
CA LYS A 23 14.13 4.30 12.65
C LYS A 23 15.25 4.23 13.69
N ASP A 24 14.92 4.43 14.97
CA ASP A 24 15.86 4.41 16.07
C ASP A 24 15.32 3.53 17.19
N LYS A 25 16.12 2.59 17.66
CA LYS A 25 15.77 1.68 18.78
C LYS A 25 15.42 2.40 20.08
N ASN A 26 15.93 3.60 20.28
CA ASN A 26 15.64 4.45 21.43
C ASN A 26 14.42 5.37 21.20
N CYS A 27 13.86 5.40 19.99
CA CYS A 27 12.71 6.21 19.68
C CYS A 27 11.48 5.69 20.41
N LYS A 28 10.97 6.48 21.36
CA LYS A 28 9.70 6.22 22.05
C LYS A 28 8.52 6.94 21.40
N LYS A 29 8.77 7.78 20.40
CA LYS A 29 7.77 8.59 19.70
C LYS A 29 7.44 7.97 18.35
N TYR A 30 6.77 6.84 18.35
CA TYR A 30 6.18 6.23 17.16
C TYR A 30 4.69 5.98 17.40
N THR A 31 3.94 5.96 16.33
CA THR A 31 2.50 5.64 16.41
C THR A 31 2.31 4.14 16.39
N PHE A 32 1.59 3.62 17.39
CA PHE A 32 1.05 2.27 17.41
C PHE A 32 -0.37 2.29 17.98
N ASN A 33 -1.36 2.20 17.11
CA ASN A 33 -2.77 2.29 17.48
C ASN A 33 -3.28 0.95 17.99
N LYS A 34 -3.18 0.74 19.29
CA LYS A 34 -3.56 -0.51 19.97
C LYS A 34 -5.00 -0.95 19.69
N GLU A 35 -5.93 0.00 19.57
CA GLU A 35 -7.34 -0.32 19.35
C GLU A 35 -7.59 -0.91 17.96
N TYR A 36 -6.87 -0.45 16.94
CA TYR A 36 -6.89 -1.09 15.63
C TYR A 36 -6.15 -2.42 15.64
N ALA A 37 -4.97 -2.48 16.25
CA ALA A 37 -4.20 -3.72 16.35
C ALA A 37 -5.01 -4.87 16.97
N LYS A 38 -5.79 -4.60 18.02
CA LYS A 38 -6.67 -5.57 18.66
C LYS A 38 -7.76 -6.14 17.76
N LYS A 39 -8.20 -5.37 16.76
CA LYS A 39 -9.27 -5.79 15.82
C LYS A 39 -8.77 -6.71 14.72
N PHE A 40 -7.48 -6.67 14.39
CA PHE A 40 -6.94 -7.30 13.19
C PHE A 40 -6.26 -8.63 13.43
N GLY A 41 -5.73 -8.87 14.62
CA GLY A 41 -5.02 -10.10 14.94
C GLY A 41 -5.94 -11.25 15.36
N ILE A 42 -5.40 -12.46 15.31
CA ILE A 42 -6.04 -13.64 15.86
C ILE A 42 -5.82 -13.62 17.38
N GLY A 43 -6.90 -13.61 18.16
CA GLY A 43 -6.82 -13.64 19.62
C GLY A 43 -7.14 -12.30 20.30
N LYS A 44 -6.97 -12.25 21.63
CA LYS A 44 -7.47 -11.14 22.47
C LYS A 44 -6.64 -9.85 22.40
N ILE A 45 -5.39 -9.92 21.99
CA ILE A 45 -4.46 -8.77 22.00
C ILE A 45 -3.70 -8.76 20.69
N GLY A 46 -4.20 -8.02 19.69
CA GLY A 46 -3.48 -7.65 18.46
C GLY A 46 -2.35 -8.59 18.03
N ALA A 47 -2.69 -9.86 17.82
CA ALA A 47 -1.68 -10.86 17.47
C ALA A 47 -1.06 -10.52 16.13
N ASN A 48 0.20 -10.91 15.96
CA ASN A 48 0.99 -10.64 14.75
C ASN A 48 0.65 -11.56 13.56
N VAL A 49 -0.36 -12.42 13.70
CA VAL A 49 -0.85 -13.27 12.60
C VAL A 49 -2.15 -12.70 12.06
N TRP A 50 -2.15 -12.35 10.80
CA TRP A 50 -3.32 -11.86 10.08
C TRP A 50 -3.73 -12.84 8.99
N VAL A 51 -5.00 -13.21 8.97
CA VAL A 51 -5.57 -14.01 7.89
C VAL A 51 -6.27 -13.08 6.92
N LEU A 52 -5.81 -13.08 5.68
CA LEU A 52 -6.30 -12.23 4.61
C LEU A 52 -6.39 -13.04 3.31
N PRO A 53 -7.40 -12.78 2.48
CA PRO A 53 -7.41 -13.30 1.12
C PRO A 53 -6.29 -12.62 0.31
N ILE A 54 -5.82 -13.29 -0.73
CA ILE A 54 -5.01 -12.62 -1.75
C ILE A 54 -5.88 -11.61 -2.52
N CYS A 55 -5.25 -10.59 -3.08
CA CYS A 55 -5.93 -9.66 -3.97
C CYS A 55 -6.59 -10.41 -5.13
N GLY A 56 -7.89 -10.27 -5.29
CA GLY A 56 -8.69 -11.00 -6.28
C GLY A 56 -10.00 -10.26 -6.61
N GLY A 57 -10.85 -10.88 -7.42
CA GLY A 57 -12.16 -10.31 -7.78
C GLY A 57 -12.05 -8.93 -8.43
N GLU A 58 -12.93 -8.01 -8.02
CA GLU A 58 -13.00 -6.63 -8.52
C GLU A 58 -11.83 -5.76 -8.04
N GLU A 59 -11.23 -6.11 -6.90
CA GLU A 59 -10.06 -5.39 -6.36
C GLU A 59 -8.82 -5.57 -7.25
N ARG A 60 -8.72 -6.69 -7.95
CA ARG A 60 -7.59 -6.98 -8.82
C ARG A 60 -7.68 -6.15 -10.10
N LEU A 61 -6.70 -5.24 -10.30
CA LEU A 61 -6.62 -4.46 -11.52
C LEU A 61 -6.33 -5.35 -12.72
N LYS A 62 -7.16 -5.18 -13.75
CA LYS A 62 -7.06 -5.89 -15.02
C LYS A 62 -7.00 -4.89 -16.17
N ASP A 63 -6.28 -5.23 -17.21
CA ASP A 63 -6.24 -4.46 -18.44
C ASP A 63 -7.49 -4.72 -19.32
N GLU A 64 -7.52 -4.11 -20.50
CA GLU A 64 -8.63 -4.23 -21.45
C GLU A 64 -8.81 -5.68 -21.97
N LYS A 65 -7.77 -6.52 -21.86
CA LYS A 65 -7.81 -7.92 -22.23
C LYS A 65 -8.22 -8.83 -21.07
N GLY A 66 -8.48 -8.25 -19.87
CA GLY A 66 -8.77 -9.00 -18.67
C GLY A 66 -7.55 -9.58 -17.97
N GLU A 67 -6.33 -9.26 -18.43
CA GLU A 67 -5.09 -9.73 -17.84
C GLU A 67 -4.71 -8.92 -16.60
N LYS A 68 -3.99 -9.55 -15.67
CA LYS A 68 -3.52 -8.90 -14.44
C LYS A 68 -2.52 -7.80 -14.77
N VAL A 69 -2.81 -6.57 -14.36
CA VAL A 69 -1.90 -5.44 -14.53
C VAL A 69 -0.61 -5.62 -13.72
N HIS A 70 -0.73 -6.15 -12.51
CA HIS A 70 0.42 -6.37 -11.63
C HIS A 70 0.32 -7.76 -10.98
N SER A 71 1.37 -8.56 -11.09
CA SER A 71 1.37 -9.96 -10.62
C SER A 71 1.19 -10.08 -9.11
N THR A 72 1.78 -9.17 -8.35
CA THR A 72 1.86 -9.18 -6.88
C THR A 72 1.11 -8.04 -6.21
N GLN A 73 0.02 -7.55 -6.82
CA GLN A 73 -0.83 -6.53 -6.19
C GLN A 73 -1.28 -7.00 -4.82
N LYS A 74 -1.04 -6.18 -3.80
CA LYS A 74 -1.43 -6.49 -2.42
C LYS A 74 -2.90 -6.15 -2.16
N PRO A 75 -3.59 -6.88 -1.27
CA PRO A 75 -4.96 -6.55 -0.88
C PRO A 75 -5.03 -5.18 -0.20
N ILE A 76 -6.06 -4.39 -0.51
CA ILE A 76 -6.30 -3.08 0.14
C ILE A 76 -6.46 -3.24 1.64
N GLU A 77 -7.12 -4.29 2.08
CA GLU A 77 -7.33 -4.57 3.52
C GLU A 77 -6.01 -4.73 4.28
N LEU A 78 -4.98 -5.33 3.66
CA LEU A 78 -3.65 -5.42 4.25
C LEU A 78 -3.07 -4.02 4.51
N LEU A 79 -3.10 -3.17 3.47
CA LEU A 79 -2.55 -1.80 3.57
C LEU A 79 -3.35 -0.95 4.56
N LYS A 80 -4.68 -1.09 4.60
CA LYS A 80 -5.51 -0.43 5.61
C LYS A 80 -5.09 -0.79 7.02
N ARG A 81 -4.86 -2.07 7.30
CA ARG A 81 -4.41 -2.54 8.63
C ARG A 81 -3.06 -1.94 9.00
N VAL A 82 -2.09 -1.98 8.09
CA VAL A 82 -0.77 -1.38 8.30
C VAL A 82 -0.89 0.12 8.60
N ILE A 83 -1.63 0.86 7.78
CA ILE A 83 -1.78 2.31 7.91
C ILE A 83 -2.52 2.66 9.20
N LEU A 84 -3.63 2.02 9.50
CA LEU A 84 -4.41 2.28 10.72
C LEU A 84 -3.64 2.00 12.01
N THR A 85 -2.78 0.97 12.00
CA THR A 85 -1.99 0.62 13.19
C THR A 85 -0.78 1.52 13.39
N SER A 86 -0.19 2.04 12.33
CA SER A 86 1.11 2.73 12.38
C SER A 86 1.07 4.24 12.11
N THR A 87 -0.10 4.80 11.79
CA THR A 87 -0.27 6.23 11.50
C THR A 87 -1.51 6.83 12.14
N LYS A 88 -1.55 8.16 12.23
CA LYS A 88 -2.73 8.98 12.55
C LYS A 88 -3.28 9.62 11.28
N GLU A 89 -4.49 10.16 11.34
CA GLU A 89 -5.01 11.01 10.27
C GLU A 89 -4.10 12.22 10.04
N GLY A 90 -3.90 12.58 8.79
CA GLY A 90 -2.98 13.63 8.37
C GLY A 90 -1.51 13.23 8.31
N ASP A 91 -1.11 12.05 8.82
CA ASP A 91 0.28 11.59 8.68
C ASP A 91 0.63 11.28 7.22
N LEU A 92 1.92 11.36 6.91
CA LEU A 92 2.48 11.06 5.59
C LEU A 92 2.90 9.60 5.48
N VAL A 93 2.38 8.92 4.47
CA VAL A 93 2.74 7.53 4.09
C VAL A 93 3.65 7.57 2.87
N LEU A 94 4.83 6.98 2.96
CA LEU A 94 5.76 6.83 1.84
C LEU A 94 5.77 5.39 1.35
N ASP A 95 5.56 5.19 0.05
CA ASP A 95 5.76 3.91 -0.64
C ASP A 95 6.78 4.08 -1.77
N PRO A 96 8.03 3.64 -1.58
CA PRO A 96 9.09 3.83 -2.56
C PRO A 96 9.05 2.81 -3.73
N VAL A 97 8.12 1.86 -3.71
CA VAL A 97 7.96 0.79 -4.72
C VAL A 97 6.48 0.52 -4.98
N ALA A 98 5.76 1.56 -5.32
CA ALA A 98 4.29 1.64 -5.24
C ALA A 98 3.52 0.66 -6.13
N GLY A 99 4.14 0.08 -7.16
CA GLY A 99 3.46 -0.79 -8.11
C GLY A 99 2.27 -0.08 -8.76
N VAL A 100 1.08 -0.60 -8.54
CA VAL A 100 -0.17 0.00 -9.06
C VAL A 100 -0.88 0.93 -8.07
N GLY A 101 -0.21 1.33 -6.99
CA GLY A 101 -0.66 2.40 -6.09
C GLY A 101 -1.62 1.99 -4.98
N THR A 102 -1.69 0.72 -4.62
CA THR A 102 -2.61 0.23 -3.57
C THR A 102 -2.38 0.93 -2.23
N THR A 103 -1.12 1.19 -1.86
CA THR A 103 -0.77 1.91 -0.63
C THR A 103 -1.33 3.32 -0.61
N GLY A 104 -1.12 4.09 -1.68
CA GLY A 104 -1.63 5.46 -1.80
C GLY A 104 -3.16 5.49 -1.77
N TYR A 105 -3.81 4.55 -2.47
CA TYR A 105 -5.26 4.41 -2.42
C TYR A 105 -5.77 4.17 -0.98
N ALA A 106 -5.16 3.24 -0.26
CA ALA A 106 -5.52 2.96 1.14
C ALA A 106 -5.25 4.16 2.06
N ALA A 107 -4.12 4.86 1.88
CA ALA A 107 -3.77 6.06 2.63
C ALA A 107 -4.81 7.17 2.42
N LYS A 108 -5.17 7.45 1.17
CA LYS A 108 -6.20 8.45 0.83
C LYS A 108 -7.56 8.12 1.43
N ALA A 109 -7.99 6.86 1.31
CA ALA A 109 -9.26 6.40 1.87
C ALA A 109 -9.34 6.51 3.41
N LEU A 110 -8.20 6.65 4.05
CA LEU A 110 -8.06 6.77 5.51
C LEU A 110 -7.64 8.18 5.95
N ASN A 111 -7.72 9.19 5.09
CA ASN A 111 -7.33 10.58 5.36
C ASN A 111 -5.84 10.73 5.75
N ARG A 112 -4.95 10.00 5.08
CA ARG A 112 -3.50 10.17 5.19
C ARG A 112 -2.97 10.82 3.92
N HIS A 113 -1.92 11.63 4.07
CA HIS A 113 -1.12 12.07 2.92
C HIS A 113 -0.25 10.91 2.44
N PHE A 114 0.17 10.94 1.19
CA PHE A 114 1.03 9.89 0.68
C PHE A 114 1.98 10.38 -0.42
N VAL A 115 3.13 9.74 -0.47
CA VAL A 115 4.11 9.86 -1.56
C VAL A 115 4.36 8.46 -2.10
N MET A 116 4.26 8.31 -3.41
CA MET A 116 4.51 7.05 -4.09
C MET A 116 5.64 7.22 -5.10
N ILE A 117 6.54 6.24 -5.15
CA ILE A 117 7.63 6.18 -6.13
C ILE A 117 7.47 4.90 -6.91
N GLU A 118 7.48 4.99 -8.23
CA GLU A 118 7.37 3.85 -9.13
C GLU A 118 8.26 4.06 -10.36
N ILE A 119 9.08 3.07 -10.67
CA ILE A 119 10.03 3.13 -11.79
C ILE A 119 9.39 2.70 -13.13
N ASN A 120 8.36 1.87 -13.08
CA ASN A 120 7.70 1.37 -14.27
C ASN A 120 6.63 2.36 -14.78
N PRO A 121 6.83 3.00 -15.95
CA PRO A 121 5.89 3.99 -16.46
C PRO A 121 4.48 3.43 -16.71
N LYS A 122 4.36 2.14 -17.02
CA LYS A 122 3.03 1.50 -17.17
C LYS A 122 2.26 1.48 -15.87
N TYR A 123 2.94 1.19 -14.74
CA TYR A 123 2.28 1.22 -13.44
C TYR A 123 1.92 2.64 -13.01
N VAL A 124 2.78 3.60 -13.36
CA VAL A 124 2.50 5.02 -13.16
C VAL A 124 1.20 5.44 -13.84
N GLU A 125 0.96 5.05 -15.09
CA GLU A 125 -0.29 5.34 -15.78
C GLU A 125 -1.51 4.66 -15.11
N TRP A 126 -1.33 3.48 -14.55
CA TRP A 126 -2.39 2.84 -13.75
C TRP A 126 -2.65 3.57 -12.44
N ILE A 127 -1.62 4.08 -11.76
CA ILE A 127 -1.79 4.94 -10.58
C ILE A 127 -2.62 6.17 -10.95
N LYS A 128 -2.28 6.88 -12.03
CA LYS A 128 -3.04 8.04 -12.49
C LYS A 128 -4.51 7.69 -12.72
N LYS A 129 -4.80 6.67 -13.52
CA LYS A 129 -6.16 6.20 -13.79
C LYS A 129 -6.93 5.82 -12.52
N LEU A 130 -6.27 5.19 -11.56
CA LEU A 130 -6.88 4.83 -10.28
C LEU A 130 -7.31 6.07 -9.51
N PHE A 131 -6.44 7.09 -9.46
CA PHE A 131 -6.71 8.32 -8.72
C PHE A 131 -7.67 9.26 -9.44
N GLU A 132 -7.67 9.33 -10.77
CA GLU A 132 -8.66 10.05 -11.55
C GLU A 132 -10.10 9.62 -11.23
N LYS A 133 -10.32 8.32 -11.03
CA LYS A 133 -11.64 7.77 -10.67
C LYS A 133 -12.06 8.05 -9.23
N VAL A 134 -11.09 8.15 -8.32
CA VAL A 134 -11.35 8.19 -6.86
C VAL A 134 -11.20 9.60 -6.30
N CYS A 135 -10.38 10.42 -6.93
CA CYS A 135 -10.15 11.81 -6.54
C CYS A 135 -9.45 12.53 -7.70
N PRO A 136 -10.00 13.62 -8.23
CA PRO A 136 -9.33 14.43 -9.23
C PRO A 136 -8.16 15.17 -8.59
N ILE A 137 -7.00 14.54 -8.59
CA ILE A 137 -5.76 15.10 -8.04
C ILE A 137 -4.88 15.52 -9.20
N LYS A 138 -4.39 16.76 -9.19
CA LYS A 138 -3.29 17.17 -10.07
C LYS A 138 -2.04 16.38 -9.68
N VAL A 139 -1.68 15.42 -10.50
CA VAL A 139 -0.43 14.66 -10.35
C VAL A 139 0.65 15.42 -11.10
N GLU A 140 1.53 16.09 -10.38
CA GLU A 140 2.70 16.74 -10.98
C GLU A 140 3.92 15.80 -10.86
N PRO A 141 4.52 15.39 -11.99
CA PRO A 141 5.74 14.59 -11.94
C PRO A 141 6.92 15.46 -11.50
N ILE A 142 7.65 15.05 -10.48
CA ILE A 142 8.95 15.64 -10.19
C ILE A 142 9.96 15.02 -11.13
N VAL A 143 10.37 15.76 -12.15
CA VAL A 143 11.40 15.34 -13.12
C VAL A 143 12.76 15.78 -12.59
N SER A 144 13.60 14.84 -12.17
CA SER A 144 15.01 15.11 -11.92
C SER A 144 15.84 14.80 -13.17
N ASN A 145 16.77 15.69 -13.54
CA ASN A 145 17.61 15.58 -14.73
C ASN A 145 18.66 14.44 -14.71
N LYS A 146 18.61 13.52 -13.75
CA LYS A 146 19.50 12.36 -13.69
C LYS A 146 18.69 11.08 -13.56
N LYS A 147 18.58 10.33 -14.68
CA LYS A 147 17.92 9.02 -14.80
C LYS A 147 16.53 8.95 -14.18
N ILE A 148 15.55 8.95 -15.02
CA ILE A 148 14.11 8.99 -14.82
C ILE A 148 13.65 8.14 -13.66
N HIS A 149 13.54 8.73 -12.48
CA HIS A 149 12.63 8.28 -11.45
C HIS A 149 11.44 9.25 -11.48
N GLN A 150 10.30 8.80 -11.93
CA GLN A 150 9.09 9.61 -11.82
C GLN A 150 8.59 9.56 -10.39
N TYR A 151 8.74 10.67 -9.68
CA TYR A 151 8.16 10.86 -8.36
C TYR A 151 6.80 11.52 -8.52
N PHE A 152 5.79 10.99 -7.88
CA PHE A 152 4.48 11.63 -7.77
C PHE A 152 4.41 12.35 -6.43
N ASN A 153 4.49 13.69 -6.47
CA ASN A 153 4.18 14.51 -5.32
C ASN A 153 2.72 14.99 -5.47
N LEU A 154 1.87 14.49 -4.62
CA LEU A 154 0.55 15.08 -4.43
C LEU A 154 0.76 16.31 -3.56
N ASN A 155 0.43 17.47 -4.10
CA ASN A 155 0.66 18.78 -3.49
C ASN A 155 0.40 18.77 -1.99
N LEU A 156 1.48 18.72 -1.20
CA LEU A 156 1.47 18.93 0.25
C LEU A 156 1.06 20.36 0.60
N LEU A 157 1.16 21.30 -0.35
CA LEU A 157 0.95 22.72 -0.11
C LEU A 157 -0.54 23.14 -0.07
N GLU A 158 -1.43 22.40 -0.73
CA GLU A 158 -2.87 22.70 -0.67
C GLU A 158 -3.56 22.11 0.57
N ALA A 159 -3.00 21.07 1.18
CA ALA A 159 -3.57 20.42 2.36
C ALA A 159 -3.12 21.08 3.70
N MET A 160 -2.26 22.06 3.66
CA MET A 160 -1.79 22.79 4.85
C MET A 160 -2.48 24.15 5.03
N ASN A 161 -3.37 24.55 4.12
CA ASN A 161 -4.07 25.85 4.15
C ASN A 161 -5.58 25.76 4.37
N ASP A 162 -6.09 24.58 4.70
CA ASP A 162 -7.42 24.35 5.25
C ASP A 162 -7.30 23.82 6.70
#